data_c46b4de8db34f82e8eb2c462187bd01c
#
_entry.id   c46b4de8db34f82e8eb2c462187bd01c
#
_cell.length_a   1.000
_cell.length_b   1.000
_cell.length_c   1.000
_cell.angle_alpha   90.00
_cell.angle_beta   90.00
_cell.angle_gamma   90.00
#
_symmetry.space_group_name_H-M   'P 1'
#
loop_
_entity.id
_entity.type
_entity.pdbx_description
1 polymer ?
#
loop_
_entity_poly.entity_id
_entity_poly.type
_entity_poly.pdbx_seq_one_letter_code
_entity_poly.pdbx_strand_id
1 'polypeptide(L)'
;GFSHYDGSALCRMFGGKKDILYSYLSQDNVDWRNVVYRITNWLLTKVTVRQDHKKSLLPTVLIADDTDLPKTGMHMESIGKIFSHVHQKCILGYKALMLCWSDGRTQFMLDFSLHGEKGKVDGKEQGLTSEQRNGRYERKRDEKCHIAKRKEEYFMSKGVKLLDMVKNAIRNKIPFDYLLVDSWFTCTELVDFVYRRHKKFHLLGMAKMGNTKYMTTNWG
;
A
#
# COMPACT_ATOMS: atom_id res chain seq x y z
N GLY A 1 16.10 -16.36 8.04
CA GLY A 1 16.20 -15.67 6.77
C GLY A 1 14.96 -15.93 5.96
N PHE A 2 14.21 -14.89 5.58
CA PHE A 2 13.11 -15.04 4.65
C PHE A 2 13.72 -15.35 3.28
N SER A 3 13.51 -16.58 2.79
CA SER A 3 13.83 -16.93 1.43
C SER A 3 12.93 -16.11 0.50
N HIS A 4 13.52 -15.53 -0.56
CA HIS A 4 12.75 -14.85 -1.60
C HIS A 4 11.84 -15.88 -2.31
N TYR A 5 10.55 -15.84 -2.04
CA TYR A 5 9.57 -16.65 -2.76
C TYR A 5 9.20 -15.92 -4.06
N ASP A 6 9.75 -16.37 -5.16
CA ASP A 6 9.26 -16.01 -6.49
C ASP A 6 8.09 -16.90 -6.92
N GLY A 7 7.41 -16.54 -8.00
CA GLY A 7 6.29 -17.35 -8.51
C GLY A 7 6.68 -18.79 -8.84
N SER A 8 7.93 -19.03 -9.22
CA SER A 8 8.43 -20.39 -9.50
C SER A 8 8.61 -21.18 -8.20
N ALA A 9 9.09 -20.55 -7.13
CA ALA A 9 9.20 -21.18 -5.82
C ALA A 9 7.81 -21.55 -5.26
N LEU A 10 6.84 -20.63 -5.36
CA LEU A 10 5.45 -20.91 -4.97
C LEU A 10 4.87 -22.10 -5.74
N CYS A 11 5.04 -22.14 -7.07
CA CYS A 11 4.56 -23.26 -7.87
C CYS A 11 5.20 -24.59 -7.46
N ARG A 12 6.48 -24.61 -7.14
CA ARG A 12 7.15 -25.83 -6.63
C ARG A 12 6.57 -26.28 -5.28
N MET A 13 6.30 -25.34 -4.37
CA MET A 13 5.72 -25.66 -3.05
C MET A 13 4.30 -26.23 -3.13
N PHE A 14 3.49 -25.75 -4.05
CA PHE A 14 2.07 -26.13 -4.17
C PHE A 14 1.79 -27.10 -5.32
N GLY A 15 2.81 -27.59 -6.04
CA GLY A 15 2.65 -28.53 -7.14
C GLY A 15 1.97 -27.91 -8.39
N GLY A 16 1.90 -26.58 -8.49
CA GLY A 16 1.27 -25.88 -9.59
C GLY A 16 2.19 -25.68 -10.80
N LYS A 17 1.57 -25.43 -11.98
CA LYS A 17 2.31 -25.05 -13.18
C LYS A 17 2.55 -23.54 -13.21
N LYS A 18 3.80 -23.15 -13.41
CA LYS A 18 4.26 -21.75 -13.45
C LYS A 18 3.46 -20.92 -14.48
N ASP A 19 3.25 -21.46 -15.66
CA ASP A 19 2.58 -20.74 -16.76
C ASP A 19 1.12 -20.41 -16.45
N ILE A 20 0.44 -21.31 -15.72
CA ILE A 20 -0.94 -21.08 -15.26
C ILE A 20 -0.96 -19.91 -14.27
N LEU A 21 -0.02 -19.88 -13.31
CA LEU A 21 0.07 -18.80 -12.34
C LEU A 21 0.32 -17.44 -13.03
N TYR A 22 1.29 -17.38 -13.94
CA TYR A 22 1.59 -16.14 -14.65
C TYR A 22 0.46 -15.72 -15.60
N SER A 23 -0.17 -16.65 -16.29
CA SER A 23 -1.36 -16.37 -17.12
C SER A 23 -2.48 -15.77 -16.28
N TYR A 24 -2.73 -16.32 -15.09
CA TYR A 24 -3.74 -15.80 -14.17
C TYR A 24 -3.37 -14.40 -13.65
N LEU A 25 -2.13 -14.20 -13.20
CA LEU A 25 -1.65 -12.90 -12.71
C LEU A 25 -1.62 -11.81 -13.78
N SER A 26 -1.56 -12.17 -15.06
CA SER A 26 -1.54 -11.24 -16.20
C SER A 26 -2.93 -10.77 -16.65
N GLN A 27 -4.02 -11.23 -16.03
CA GLN A 27 -5.39 -10.86 -16.39
C GLN A 27 -5.70 -9.42 -15.94
N ASP A 28 -6.02 -8.57 -16.90
CA ASP A 28 -6.26 -7.14 -16.67
C ASP A 28 -7.61 -6.84 -15.96
N ASN A 29 -8.58 -7.75 -16.08
CA ASN A 29 -9.94 -7.58 -15.56
C ASN A 29 -10.13 -8.14 -14.15
N VAL A 30 -9.12 -8.77 -13.56
CA VAL A 30 -9.21 -9.27 -12.19
C VAL A 30 -9.02 -8.11 -11.21
N ASP A 31 -10.01 -7.89 -10.34
CA ASP A 31 -9.89 -6.95 -9.23
C ASP A 31 -9.06 -7.58 -8.11
N TRP A 32 -7.73 -7.54 -8.29
CA TRP A 32 -6.77 -8.09 -7.32
C TRP A 32 -6.91 -7.47 -5.93
N ARG A 33 -7.28 -6.19 -5.86
CA ARG A 33 -7.52 -5.51 -4.58
C ARG A 33 -8.68 -6.16 -3.82
N ASN A 34 -9.79 -6.41 -4.50
CA ASN A 34 -10.94 -7.08 -3.91
C ASN A 34 -10.60 -8.54 -3.54
N VAL A 35 -9.81 -9.24 -4.36
CA VAL A 35 -9.33 -10.59 -4.03
C VAL A 35 -8.55 -10.59 -2.72
N VAL A 36 -7.61 -9.65 -2.53
CA VAL A 36 -6.85 -9.52 -1.28
C VAL A 36 -7.78 -9.26 -0.09
N TYR A 37 -8.73 -8.33 -0.21
CA TYR A 37 -9.70 -8.06 0.86
C TYR A 37 -10.55 -9.28 1.21
N ARG A 38 -11.01 -10.05 0.21
CA ARG A 38 -11.79 -11.28 0.44
C ARG A 38 -10.98 -12.35 1.15
N ILE A 39 -9.76 -12.58 0.72
CA ILE A 39 -8.85 -13.53 1.37
C ILE A 39 -8.57 -13.08 2.81
N THR A 40 -8.27 -11.82 3.03
CA THR A 40 -8.00 -11.29 4.37
C THR A 40 -9.23 -11.42 5.28
N ASN A 41 -10.42 -11.08 4.81
CA ASN A 41 -11.64 -11.27 5.59
C ASN A 41 -11.84 -12.74 5.97
N TRP A 42 -11.62 -13.67 5.04
CA TRP A 42 -11.69 -15.09 5.35
C TRP A 42 -10.65 -15.51 6.39
N LEU A 43 -9.39 -15.04 6.27
CA LEU A 43 -8.34 -15.31 7.26
C LEU A 43 -8.69 -14.71 8.63
N LEU A 44 -9.21 -13.49 8.68
CA LEU A 44 -9.63 -12.84 9.93
C LEU A 44 -10.68 -13.68 10.66
N THR A 45 -11.66 -14.27 9.95
CA THR A 45 -12.62 -15.17 10.59
C THR A 45 -11.95 -16.37 11.27
N LYS A 46 -10.87 -16.91 10.66
CA LYS A 46 -10.12 -18.05 11.24
C LYS A 46 -9.29 -17.64 12.45
N VAL A 47 -8.71 -16.45 12.42
CA VAL A 47 -7.95 -15.90 13.56
C VAL A 47 -8.89 -15.60 14.72
N THR A 48 -10.04 -14.97 14.48
CA THR A 48 -11.02 -14.61 15.51
C THR A 48 -11.59 -15.86 16.19
N VAL A 49 -11.95 -16.90 15.44
CA VAL A 49 -12.45 -18.19 16.00
C VAL A 49 -11.40 -18.83 16.90
N ARG A 50 -10.10 -18.72 16.60
CA ARG A 50 -9.04 -19.23 17.48
C ARG A 50 -8.86 -18.39 18.75
N GLN A 51 -9.28 -17.14 18.75
CA GLN A 51 -9.14 -16.22 19.88
C GLN A 51 -10.34 -16.26 20.85
N ASP A 52 -11.49 -16.84 20.44
CA ASP A 52 -12.68 -16.92 21.30
C ASP A 52 -12.45 -17.67 22.63
N HIS A 53 -11.38 -18.46 22.73
CA HIS A 53 -10.94 -19.07 23.99
C HIS A 53 -10.01 -18.18 24.83
N LYS A 54 -9.49 -17.07 24.29
CA LYS A 54 -8.76 -16.02 25.02
C LYS A 54 -9.03 -14.69 24.32
N LYS A 55 -9.92 -13.86 24.87
CA LYS A 55 -10.08 -12.47 24.43
C LYS A 55 -8.69 -11.85 24.28
N SER A 56 -8.29 -11.49 23.06
CA SER A 56 -7.07 -10.74 22.85
C SER A 56 -7.23 -9.42 23.58
N LEU A 57 -6.39 -9.17 24.57
CA LEU A 57 -6.33 -7.91 25.30
C LEU A 57 -5.67 -6.81 24.47
N LEU A 58 -5.13 -7.17 23.31
CA LEU A 58 -4.42 -6.24 22.44
C LEU A 58 -5.39 -5.64 21.41
N PRO A 59 -5.33 -4.32 21.19
CA PRO A 59 -6.11 -3.67 20.16
C PRO A 59 -5.70 -4.12 18.76
N THR A 60 -6.62 -4.03 17.84
CA THR A 60 -6.35 -4.26 16.41
C THR A 60 -5.98 -2.95 15.73
N VAL A 61 -5.00 -3.00 14.85
CA VAL A 61 -4.47 -1.80 14.21
C VAL A 61 -4.40 -1.93 12.68
N LEU A 62 -4.69 -0.83 11.98
CA LEU A 62 -4.25 -0.64 10.61
C LEU A 62 -2.94 0.11 10.65
N ILE A 63 -1.95 -0.38 9.92
CA ILE A 63 -0.61 0.23 9.82
C ILE A 63 -0.40 0.65 8.38
N ALA A 64 -0.11 1.93 8.18
CA ALA A 64 0.23 2.47 6.88
C ALA A 64 1.66 3.01 6.86
N ASP A 65 2.42 2.54 5.89
CA ASP A 65 3.80 2.96 5.68
C ASP A 65 4.18 2.85 4.21
N ASP A 66 5.25 3.53 3.80
CA ASP A 66 5.79 3.39 2.46
C ASP A 66 7.23 2.81 2.48
N THR A 67 7.55 2.09 1.43
CA THR A 67 8.87 1.49 1.26
C THR A 67 9.37 1.61 -0.17
N ASP A 68 10.69 1.56 -0.33
CA ASP A 68 11.31 1.52 -1.63
C ASP A 68 11.22 0.09 -2.20
N LEU A 69 10.80 -0.02 -3.46
CA LEU A 69 10.87 -1.25 -4.26
C LEU A 69 11.92 -1.09 -5.36
N PRO A 70 13.21 -1.36 -5.07
CA PRO A 70 14.26 -1.26 -6.07
C PRO A 70 14.08 -2.29 -7.18
N LYS A 71 14.42 -1.89 -8.39
CA LYS A 71 14.37 -2.72 -9.60
C LYS A 71 15.69 -2.60 -10.37
N THR A 72 16.04 -3.65 -11.10
CA THR A 72 17.27 -3.70 -11.89
C THR A 72 17.04 -3.48 -13.39
N GLY A 73 15.80 -3.66 -13.87
CA GLY A 73 15.46 -3.56 -15.29
C GLY A 73 14.55 -2.38 -15.61
N MET A 74 14.71 -1.85 -16.82
CA MET A 74 13.87 -0.76 -17.37
C MET A 74 12.59 -1.26 -18.05
N HIS A 75 12.52 -2.54 -18.41
CA HIS A 75 11.40 -3.11 -19.17
C HIS A 75 10.20 -3.43 -18.27
N MET A 76 9.69 -2.40 -17.61
CA MET A 76 8.52 -2.46 -16.73
C MET A 76 7.63 -1.25 -16.93
N GLU A 77 6.33 -1.40 -16.71
CA GLU A 77 5.37 -0.29 -16.81
C GLU A 77 5.66 0.77 -15.76
N SER A 78 5.62 2.03 -16.19
CA SER A 78 5.79 3.20 -15.32
C SER A 78 7.04 3.17 -14.43
N ILE A 79 8.05 2.33 -14.76
CA ILE A 79 9.30 2.32 -14.02
C ILE A 79 9.96 3.69 -14.03
N GLY A 80 10.46 4.15 -12.92
CA GLY A 80 11.10 5.45 -12.76
C GLY A 80 12.23 5.44 -11.76
N LYS A 81 12.90 6.58 -11.60
CA LYS A 81 13.82 6.77 -10.49
C LYS A 81 13.09 7.41 -9.32
N ILE A 82 13.34 6.86 -8.15
CA ILE A 82 12.83 7.33 -6.86
C ILE A 82 14.01 7.68 -5.96
N PHE A 83 13.86 8.65 -5.08
CA PHE A 83 14.88 8.97 -4.10
C PHE A 83 14.74 8.02 -2.90
N SER A 84 15.78 7.25 -2.64
CA SER A 84 15.86 6.39 -1.46
C SER A 84 16.47 7.15 -0.29
N HIS A 85 15.68 7.36 0.76
CA HIS A 85 16.17 7.97 2.00
C HIS A 85 17.16 7.05 2.73
N VAL A 86 17.03 5.74 2.58
CA VAL A 86 17.97 4.76 3.16
C VAL A 86 19.33 4.83 2.49
N HIS A 87 19.35 4.92 1.16
CA HIS A 87 20.58 4.93 0.38
C HIS A 87 21.10 6.34 0.06
N GLN A 88 20.34 7.39 0.41
CA GLN A 88 20.66 8.81 0.13
C GLN A 88 20.96 9.07 -1.36
N LYS A 89 20.30 8.36 -2.26
CA LYS A 89 20.50 8.48 -3.72
C LYS A 89 19.23 8.09 -4.49
N CYS A 90 19.19 8.52 -5.76
CA CYS A 90 18.14 8.04 -6.68
C CYS A 90 18.44 6.59 -7.10
N ILE A 91 17.44 5.76 -6.97
CA ILE A 91 17.46 4.34 -7.39
C ILE A 91 16.34 4.09 -8.40
N LEU A 92 16.52 3.10 -9.26
CA LEU A 92 15.46 2.65 -10.16
C LEU A 92 14.43 1.84 -9.37
N GLY A 93 13.15 2.17 -9.49
CA GLY A 93 12.11 1.43 -8.74
C GLY A 93 10.80 2.19 -8.58
N TYR A 94 10.05 1.79 -7.57
CA TYR A 94 8.77 2.38 -7.16
C TYR A 94 8.80 2.67 -5.66
N LYS A 95 8.01 3.63 -5.21
CA LYS A 95 7.57 3.73 -3.82
C LYS A 95 6.32 2.88 -3.66
N ALA A 96 6.32 1.95 -2.73
CA ALA A 96 5.12 1.17 -2.40
C ALA A 96 4.49 1.70 -1.12
N LEU A 97 3.31 2.28 -1.22
CA LEU A 97 2.46 2.55 -0.07
C LEU A 97 1.70 1.28 0.28
N MET A 98 1.79 0.87 1.52
CA MET A 98 1.18 -0.37 2.02
C MET A 98 0.23 -0.06 3.17
N LEU A 99 -0.88 -0.80 3.21
CA LEU A 99 -1.80 -0.83 4.33
C LEU A 99 -1.88 -2.26 4.86
N CYS A 100 -1.51 -2.45 6.12
CA CYS A 100 -1.53 -3.74 6.80
C CYS A 100 -2.49 -3.72 8.00
N TRP A 101 -3.03 -4.88 8.33
CA TRP A 101 -3.76 -5.12 9.56
C TRP A 101 -2.93 -5.95 10.53
N SER A 102 -3.02 -5.66 11.83
CA SER A 102 -2.35 -6.45 12.87
C SER A 102 -3.15 -6.48 14.17
N ASP A 103 -3.07 -7.60 14.87
CA ASP A 103 -3.55 -7.80 16.24
C ASP A 103 -2.40 -7.94 17.25
N GLY A 104 -1.18 -7.55 16.85
CA GLY A 104 0.04 -7.71 17.62
C GLY A 104 0.68 -9.09 17.52
N ARG A 105 0.00 -10.09 16.97
CA ARG A 105 0.48 -11.47 16.76
C ARG A 105 0.49 -11.87 15.30
N THR A 106 -0.54 -11.46 14.58
CA THR A 106 -0.77 -11.78 13.18
C THR A 106 -0.76 -10.50 12.37
N GLN A 107 -0.24 -10.55 11.16
CA GLN A 107 -0.23 -9.42 10.24
C GLN A 107 -0.72 -9.86 8.86
N PHE A 108 -1.59 -9.03 8.27
CA PHE A 108 -2.09 -9.22 6.91
C PHE A 108 -1.92 -7.95 6.10
N MET A 109 -1.39 -8.06 4.90
CA MET A 109 -1.44 -6.97 3.94
C MET A 109 -2.87 -6.87 3.39
N LEU A 110 -3.48 -5.68 3.48
CA LEU A 110 -4.82 -5.40 2.99
C LEU A 110 -4.82 -4.77 1.61
N ASP A 111 -3.94 -3.81 1.42
CA ASP A 111 -3.88 -3.02 0.20
C ASP A 111 -2.46 -2.49 -0.03
N PHE A 112 -2.14 -2.18 -1.28
CA PHE A 112 -0.92 -1.49 -1.65
C PHE A 112 -1.14 -0.65 -2.91
N SER A 113 -0.31 0.35 -3.10
CA SER A 113 -0.22 1.09 -4.37
C SER A 113 1.23 1.42 -4.69
N LEU A 114 1.55 1.43 -5.97
CA LEU A 114 2.87 1.79 -6.46
C LEU A 114 2.85 3.25 -6.91
N HIS A 115 3.84 4.00 -6.45
CA HIS A 115 3.99 5.42 -6.75
C HIS A 115 5.35 5.69 -7.38
N GLY A 116 5.36 6.63 -8.33
CA GLY A 116 6.57 7.25 -8.85
C GLY A 116 6.83 8.59 -8.18
N GLU A 117 7.99 9.14 -8.45
CA GLU A 117 8.33 10.50 -8.05
C GLU A 117 8.38 11.40 -9.27
N LYS A 118 7.69 12.53 -9.19
CA LYS A 118 7.80 13.60 -10.18
C LYS A 118 9.15 14.29 -10.00
N GLY A 119 9.84 14.55 -11.11
CA GLY A 119 11.05 15.36 -11.09
C GLY A 119 10.77 16.81 -10.66
N LYS A 120 11.84 17.56 -10.39
CA LYS A 120 11.76 19.00 -10.05
C LYS A 120 11.23 19.86 -11.19
N VAL A 121 11.25 19.34 -12.42
CA VAL A 121 10.71 20.02 -13.61
C VAL A 121 9.34 19.44 -13.90
N ASP A 122 8.31 20.28 -13.99
CA ASP A 122 6.93 19.89 -14.24
C ASP A 122 6.81 18.92 -15.42
N GLY A 123 6.08 17.82 -15.17
CA GLY A 123 5.79 16.79 -16.16
C GLY A 123 6.94 15.86 -16.53
N LYS A 124 8.16 16.05 -15.98
CA LYS A 124 9.31 15.17 -16.23
C LYS A 124 9.59 14.28 -15.02
N GLU A 125 9.79 13.00 -15.26
CA GLU A 125 10.23 12.05 -14.23
C GLU A 125 11.69 12.29 -13.87
N GLN A 126 12.01 12.20 -12.58
CA GLN A 126 13.34 12.46 -12.09
C GLN A 126 14.35 11.46 -12.64
N GLY A 127 15.41 12.00 -13.26
CA GLY A 127 16.62 11.24 -13.57
C GLY A 127 16.54 10.19 -14.68
N LEU A 128 15.44 10.10 -15.45
CA LEU A 128 15.36 9.27 -16.64
C LEU A 128 15.66 10.09 -17.91
N THR A 129 16.44 9.51 -18.83
CA THR A 129 16.59 10.05 -20.18
C THR A 129 15.33 9.80 -21.01
N SER A 130 15.18 10.52 -22.14
CA SER A 130 14.07 10.29 -23.07
C SER A 130 14.08 8.86 -23.64
N GLU A 131 15.25 8.33 -23.95
CA GLU A 131 15.42 6.95 -24.43
C GLU A 131 14.96 5.93 -23.36
N GLN A 132 15.35 6.14 -22.10
CA GLN A 132 14.93 5.28 -21.00
C GLN A 132 13.42 5.31 -20.81
N ARG A 133 12.78 6.48 -20.93
CA ARG A 133 11.32 6.59 -20.86
C ARG A 133 10.63 5.86 -22.00
N ASN A 134 11.14 6.02 -23.22
CA ASN A 134 10.58 5.37 -24.41
C ASN A 134 10.82 3.86 -24.43
N GLY A 135 11.87 3.37 -23.79
CA GLY A 135 12.21 1.95 -23.67
C GLY A 135 11.45 1.19 -22.56
N ARG A 136 10.59 1.87 -21.81
CA ARG A 136 9.74 1.20 -20.81
C ARG A 136 8.74 0.27 -21.47
N TYR A 137 8.42 -0.82 -20.79
CA TYR A 137 7.32 -1.68 -21.24
C TYR A 137 5.99 -0.94 -21.09
N GLU A 138 5.21 -0.90 -22.14
CA GLU A 138 3.85 -0.38 -22.14
C GLU A 138 2.91 -1.42 -22.76
N ARG A 139 1.80 -1.68 -22.08
CA ARG A 139 0.72 -2.51 -22.60
C ARG A 139 -0.52 -1.67 -22.78
N LYS A 140 -1.07 -1.69 -24.01
CA LYS A 140 -2.37 -1.09 -24.28
C LYS A 140 -3.45 -1.90 -23.58
N ARG A 141 -4.27 -1.23 -22.76
CA ARG A 141 -5.37 -1.82 -22.02
C ARG A 141 -6.63 -0.99 -22.22
N ASP A 142 -7.77 -1.60 -21.97
CA ASP A 142 -9.03 -0.86 -21.78
C ASP A 142 -8.90 0.02 -20.52
N GLU A 143 -9.17 1.31 -20.65
CA GLU A 143 -9.13 2.28 -19.56
C GLU A 143 -10.05 1.89 -18.38
N LYS A 144 -11.10 1.12 -18.65
CA LYS A 144 -12.05 0.64 -17.64
C LYS A 144 -11.55 -0.56 -16.86
N CYS A 145 -10.50 -1.25 -17.30
CA CYS A 145 -10.00 -2.43 -16.60
C CYS A 145 -9.37 -2.08 -15.23
N HIS A 146 -9.34 -3.06 -14.34
CA HIS A 146 -8.84 -2.85 -12.97
C HIS A 146 -7.36 -2.47 -12.92
N ILE A 147 -6.54 -3.01 -13.82
CA ILE A 147 -5.10 -2.69 -13.87
C ILE A 147 -4.87 -1.25 -14.36
N ALA A 148 -5.63 -0.77 -15.36
CA ALA A 148 -5.53 0.61 -15.83
C ALA A 148 -5.82 1.61 -14.70
N LYS A 149 -6.90 1.39 -13.95
CA LYS A 149 -7.24 2.20 -12.76
C LYS A 149 -6.13 2.21 -11.70
N ARG A 150 -5.43 1.09 -11.50
CA ARG A 150 -4.28 1.04 -10.60
C ARG A 150 -3.07 1.81 -11.13
N LYS A 151 -2.89 1.87 -12.46
CA LYS A 151 -1.83 2.66 -13.10
C LYS A 151 -2.03 4.16 -12.86
N GLU A 152 -3.28 4.64 -12.78
CA GLU A 152 -3.59 6.04 -12.45
C GLU A 152 -3.11 6.43 -11.04
N GLU A 153 -3.03 5.47 -10.12
CA GLU A 153 -2.55 5.70 -8.76
C GLU A 153 -1.07 6.12 -8.69
N TYR A 154 -0.30 5.84 -9.75
CA TYR A 154 1.15 6.05 -9.77
C TYR A 154 1.58 7.49 -9.48
N PHE A 155 0.83 8.48 -9.96
CA PHE A 155 1.10 9.90 -9.74
C PHE A 155 0.16 10.56 -8.70
N MET A 156 -0.70 9.79 -8.06
CA MET A 156 -1.53 10.31 -6.98
C MET A 156 -0.68 10.63 -5.76
N SER A 157 -1.10 11.62 -4.97
CA SER A 157 -0.53 11.86 -3.65
C SER A 157 -0.73 10.63 -2.75
N LYS A 158 0.34 10.19 -2.10
CA LYS A 158 0.28 9.06 -1.15
C LYS A 158 -0.72 9.29 -0.01
N GLY A 159 -0.87 10.54 0.46
CA GLY A 159 -1.86 10.88 1.49
C GLY A 159 -3.30 10.68 1.02
N VAL A 160 -3.63 11.15 -0.20
CA VAL A 160 -4.95 10.92 -0.81
C VAL A 160 -5.19 9.42 -1.00
N LYS A 161 -4.17 8.71 -1.48
CA LYS A 161 -4.29 7.26 -1.69
C LYS A 161 -4.46 6.48 -0.39
N LEU A 162 -3.73 6.86 0.67
CA LEU A 162 -3.92 6.27 2.00
C LEU A 162 -5.35 6.45 2.50
N LEU A 163 -5.91 7.64 2.33
CA LEU A 163 -7.31 7.90 2.71
C LEU A 163 -8.28 6.98 1.97
N ASP A 164 -8.05 6.73 0.69
CA ASP A 164 -8.87 5.79 -0.10
C ASP A 164 -8.69 4.34 0.36
N MET A 165 -7.48 3.93 0.70
CA MET A 165 -7.21 2.60 1.27
C MET A 165 -7.95 2.40 2.60
N VAL A 166 -7.92 3.39 3.50
CA VAL A 166 -8.64 3.32 4.78
C VAL A 166 -10.15 3.27 4.56
N LYS A 167 -10.68 4.07 3.62
CA LYS A 167 -12.11 3.98 3.22
C LYS A 167 -12.48 2.61 2.67
N ASN A 168 -11.57 1.98 1.91
CA ASN A 168 -11.76 0.63 1.38
C ASN A 168 -11.77 -0.42 2.50
N ALA A 169 -10.86 -0.32 3.48
CA ALA A 169 -10.84 -1.19 4.64
C ALA A 169 -12.17 -1.12 5.41
N ILE A 170 -12.68 0.10 5.65
CA ILE A 170 -13.98 0.32 6.30
C ILE A 170 -15.13 -0.28 5.49
N ARG A 171 -15.17 -0.07 4.17
CA ARG A 171 -16.19 -0.64 3.27
C ARG A 171 -16.18 -2.18 3.29
N ASN A 172 -15.00 -2.77 3.35
CA ASN A 172 -14.81 -4.22 3.45
C ASN A 172 -14.98 -4.75 4.88
N LYS A 173 -15.43 -3.91 5.83
CA LYS A 173 -15.72 -4.30 7.22
C LYS A 173 -14.52 -4.92 7.94
N ILE A 174 -13.31 -4.48 7.61
CA ILE A 174 -12.11 -4.88 8.35
C ILE A 174 -12.19 -4.29 9.76
N PRO A 175 -12.13 -5.11 10.82
CA PRO A 175 -12.16 -4.60 12.18
C PRO A 175 -10.81 -3.98 12.56
N PHE A 176 -10.82 -2.78 13.14
CA PHE A 176 -9.62 -2.15 13.70
C PHE A 176 -10.02 -1.04 14.70
N ASP A 177 -9.17 -0.85 15.71
CA ASP A 177 -9.35 0.14 16.77
C ASP A 177 -8.50 1.39 16.52
N TYR A 178 -7.34 1.20 15.88
CA TYR A 178 -6.39 2.28 15.61
C TYR A 178 -5.90 2.27 14.17
N LEU A 179 -5.65 3.47 13.63
CA LEU A 179 -4.88 3.69 12.41
C LEU A 179 -3.52 4.25 12.81
N LEU A 180 -2.46 3.49 12.57
CA LEU A 180 -1.07 3.84 12.85
C LEU A 180 -0.39 4.35 11.59
N VAL A 181 0.15 5.56 11.64
CA VAL A 181 0.87 6.19 10.52
C VAL A 181 2.12 6.91 11.03
N ASP A 182 3.09 7.08 10.14
CA ASP A 182 4.24 7.92 10.43
C ASP A 182 3.91 9.42 10.29
N SER A 183 4.90 10.28 10.59
CA SER A 183 4.74 11.73 10.51
C SER A 183 4.46 12.27 9.10
N TRP A 184 4.84 11.54 8.05
CA TRP A 184 4.59 11.92 6.67
C TRP A 184 3.11 11.88 6.29
N PHE A 185 2.38 10.93 6.88
CA PHE A 185 0.97 10.71 6.60
C PHE A 185 0.07 11.45 7.61
N THR A 186 0.61 12.02 8.68
CA THR A 186 -0.16 12.81 9.64
C THR A 186 -0.44 14.20 9.05
N CYS A 187 -1.48 14.29 8.22
CA CYS A 187 -1.94 15.51 7.56
C CYS A 187 -3.36 15.89 8.02
N THR A 188 -3.72 17.15 7.81
CA THR A 188 -5.02 17.70 8.23
C THR A 188 -6.18 16.88 7.68
N GLU A 189 -6.13 16.47 6.43
CA GLU A 189 -7.20 15.70 5.77
C GLU A 189 -7.42 14.34 6.43
N LEU A 190 -6.34 13.66 6.84
CA LEU A 190 -6.43 12.39 7.54
C LEU A 190 -6.98 12.58 8.96
N VAL A 191 -6.49 13.60 9.66
CA VAL A 191 -6.95 13.96 11.02
C VAL A 191 -8.45 14.28 10.99
N ASP A 192 -8.90 15.14 10.08
CA ASP A 192 -10.32 15.49 9.92
C ASP A 192 -11.18 14.28 9.57
N PHE A 193 -10.68 13.42 8.69
CA PHE A 193 -11.39 12.20 8.34
C PHE A 193 -11.61 11.28 9.54
N VAL A 194 -10.58 11.08 10.37
CA VAL A 194 -10.67 10.27 11.59
C VAL A 194 -11.54 10.98 12.63
N TYR A 195 -11.36 12.27 12.85
CA TYR A 195 -12.16 13.06 13.79
C TYR A 195 -13.66 12.94 13.51
N ARG A 196 -14.08 13.06 12.26
CA ARG A 196 -15.50 12.86 11.86
C ARG A 196 -16.02 11.45 12.12
N ARG A 197 -15.15 10.50 12.45
CA ARG A 197 -15.43 9.09 12.76
C ARG A 197 -14.94 8.68 14.16
N HIS A 198 -14.70 9.64 15.04
CA HIS A 198 -14.04 9.49 16.34
C HIS A 198 -14.56 8.35 17.24
N LYS A 199 -15.78 7.93 17.06
CA LYS A 199 -16.35 6.81 17.85
C LYS A 199 -16.07 5.42 17.25
N LYS A 200 -15.39 5.34 16.10
CA LYS A 200 -15.19 4.08 15.37
C LYS A 200 -13.76 3.57 15.45
N PHE A 201 -12.78 4.46 15.41
CA PHE A 201 -11.36 4.16 15.55
C PHE A 201 -10.58 5.44 15.85
N HIS A 202 -9.32 5.28 16.29
CA HIS A 202 -8.44 6.38 16.65
C HIS A 202 -7.23 6.46 15.72
N LEU A 203 -6.66 7.67 15.57
CA LEU A 203 -5.42 7.89 14.85
C LEU A 203 -4.25 7.89 15.84
N LEU A 204 -3.23 7.09 15.55
CA LEU A 204 -1.93 7.15 16.18
C LEU A 204 -0.90 7.58 15.13
N GLY A 205 -0.40 8.78 15.25
CA GLY A 205 0.58 9.32 14.32
C GLY A 205 1.51 10.28 15.03
N MET A 206 2.76 10.36 14.57
CA MET A 206 3.68 11.37 15.07
C MET A 206 3.33 12.73 14.45
N ALA A 207 3.20 13.76 15.26
CA ALA A 207 3.11 15.13 14.78
C ALA A 207 4.45 15.54 14.14
N LYS A 208 4.39 16.10 12.94
CA LYS A 208 5.58 16.58 12.25
C LYS A 208 6.12 17.80 12.98
N MET A 209 7.33 17.71 13.50
CA MET A 209 8.02 18.85 14.09
C MET A 209 8.41 19.84 12.99
N GLY A 210 7.83 21.02 13.00
CA GLY A 210 8.06 22.07 12.01
C GLY A 210 7.37 23.37 12.42
N ASN A 211 7.08 24.23 11.45
CA ASN A 211 6.40 25.52 11.71
C ASN A 211 4.89 25.38 11.95
N THR A 212 4.35 24.17 11.89
CA THR A 212 2.92 23.91 12.14
C THR A 212 2.63 24.02 13.62
N LYS A 213 1.70 24.90 13.97
CA LYS A 213 1.19 25.04 15.35
C LYS A 213 0.02 24.09 15.54
N TYR A 214 0.10 23.27 16.58
CA TYR A 214 -0.98 22.37 17.00
C TYR A 214 -1.70 22.98 18.20
N MET A 215 -3.02 23.08 18.13
CA MET A 215 -3.84 23.39 19.29
C MET A 215 -4.31 22.09 19.93
N THR A 216 -4.05 21.91 21.21
CA THR A 216 -4.62 20.84 22.01
C THR A 216 -5.77 21.40 22.82
N THR A 217 -6.94 20.78 22.75
CA THR A 217 -8.02 21.04 23.69
C THR A 217 -7.88 20.05 24.84
N ASN A 218 -7.63 20.56 26.04
CA ASN A 218 -7.76 19.74 27.23
C ASN A 218 -9.24 19.41 27.43
N TRP A 219 -9.57 18.14 27.23
CA TRP A 219 -10.84 17.61 27.73
C TRP A 219 -10.61 17.27 29.20
N GLY A 220 -11.11 18.14 30.08
CA GLY A 220 -11.20 17.87 31.50
C GLY A 220 -12.19 16.74 31.81
#